data_276b1b585d7fe48eb8c6088d33542483
#
_entry.id   276b1b585d7fe48eb8c6088d33542483
#
_cell.length_a   1.000
_cell.length_b   1.000
_cell.length_c   1.000
_cell.angle_alpha   90.00
_cell.angle_beta   90.00
_cell.angle_gamma   90.00
#
_symmetry.space_group_name_H-M   'P 1'
#
loop_
_entity.id
_entity.type
_entity.pdbx_description
1 polymer ?
#
loop_
_entity_poly.entity_id
_entity_poly.type
_entity_poly.pdbx_seq_one_letter_code
_entity_poly.pdbx_strand_id
1 'polypeptide(L)'
;EENWAFYFRRPASDDSKRSPRELTSLKRYGVKGNSYLLWATVQPDTADNRFGRWDASVNGTSSDGSDDYRNAPNTYGWVVEVDPFNPDSTPKKRTALGRFAHEGAWPGLVIAGQPLVWYMGCDSRHEYIYKYVSNAVWDPADAQRGAAAGDKYLNDGTLYVARFNADGSGDWLELIHGRHGLDKDNSYYSFIDQADVLIN
;
A
#
# COMPACT_ATOMS: atom_id res chain seq x y z
N GLU A 1 2.71 -3.21 6.41
CA GLU A 1 2.54 -4.52 5.74
C GLU A 1 3.64 -4.72 4.71
N GLU A 2 4.49 -5.71 4.88
CA GLU A 2 5.68 -5.95 4.04
C GLU A 2 5.47 -7.16 3.10
N ASN A 3 5.49 -8.37 3.65
CA ASN A 3 5.51 -9.61 2.88
C ASN A 3 4.11 -10.13 2.47
N TRP A 4 3.14 -9.26 2.35
CA TRP A 4 1.74 -9.59 2.13
C TRP A 4 1.48 -10.35 0.81
N ALA A 5 2.25 -10.09 -0.25
CA ALA A 5 2.06 -10.74 -1.55
C ALA A 5 2.28 -12.27 -1.47
N PHE A 6 3.08 -12.75 -0.50
CA PHE A 6 3.39 -14.17 -0.33
C PHE A 6 2.20 -15.02 0.14
N TYR A 7 1.16 -14.40 0.67
CA TYR A 7 -0.07 -15.08 1.06
C TYR A 7 -0.98 -15.39 -0.14
N PHE A 8 -0.94 -14.56 -1.18
CA PHE A 8 -1.91 -14.62 -2.28
C PHE A 8 -1.50 -15.61 -3.38
N ARG A 9 -2.47 -16.39 -3.82
CA ARG A 9 -2.41 -17.20 -5.03
C ARG A 9 -3.04 -16.42 -6.20
N ARG A 10 -2.39 -16.43 -7.37
CA ARG A 10 -2.95 -15.95 -8.64
C ARG A 10 -2.36 -16.76 -9.80
N PRO A 11 -3.07 -17.75 -10.34
CA PRO A 11 -2.58 -18.54 -11.47
C PRO A 11 -2.50 -17.69 -12.75
N ALA A 12 -1.49 -17.93 -13.57
CA ALA A 12 -1.28 -17.21 -14.82
C ALA A 12 -2.43 -17.40 -15.83
N SER A 13 -3.18 -18.50 -15.72
CA SER A 13 -4.39 -18.74 -16.55
C SER A 13 -5.48 -17.67 -16.38
N ASP A 14 -5.44 -16.91 -15.26
CA ASP A 14 -6.41 -15.83 -15.02
C ASP A 14 -6.01 -14.51 -15.68
N ASP A 15 -4.80 -14.41 -16.24
CA ASP A 15 -4.32 -13.16 -16.83
C ASP A 15 -5.25 -12.68 -17.97
N SER A 16 -5.84 -13.59 -18.75
CA SER A 16 -6.81 -13.25 -19.82
C SER A 16 -8.16 -12.71 -19.31
N LYS A 17 -8.46 -12.90 -18.03
CA LYS A 17 -9.70 -12.43 -17.41
C LYS A 17 -9.54 -11.07 -16.70
N ARG A 18 -8.35 -10.45 -16.80
CA ARG A 18 -8.01 -9.20 -16.12
C ARG A 18 -7.60 -8.13 -17.12
N SER A 19 -7.82 -6.88 -16.76
CA SER A 19 -7.31 -5.76 -17.53
C SER A 19 -5.77 -5.68 -17.45
N PRO A 20 -5.10 -5.10 -18.45
CA PRO A 20 -3.65 -4.85 -18.39
C PRO A 20 -3.24 -4.04 -17.14
N ARG A 21 -4.09 -3.11 -16.72
CA ARG A 21 -3.88 -2.26 -15.55
C ARG A 21 -3.82 -3.07 -14.24
N GLU A 22 -4.79 -3.97 -14.01
CA GLU A 22 -4.78 -4.87 -12.84
C GLU A 22 -3.54 -5.77 -12.85
N LEU A 23 -3.17 -6.29 -14.02
CA LEU A 23 -2.00 -7.16 -14.16
C LEU A 23 -0.70 -6.44 -13.85
N THR A 24 -0.56 -5.18 -14.26
CA THR A 24 0.65 -4.38 -13.97
C THR A 24 0.84 -4.25 -12.47
N SER A 25 -0.21 -3.87 -11.74
CA SER A 25 -0.18 -3.76 -10.28
C SER A 25 0.14 -5.10 -9.60
N LEU A 26 -0.59 -6.17 -9.94
CA LEU A 26 -0.38 -7.49 -9.34
C LEU A 26 1.04 -8.04 -9.60
N LYS A 27 1.58 -7.81 -10.80
CA LYS A 27 2.93 -8.24 -11.18
C LYS A 27 4.00 -7.44 -10.44
N ARG A 28 3.82 -6.12 -10.32
CA ARG A 28 4.73 -5.26 -9.57
C ARG A 28 4.93 -5.76 -8.14
N TYR A 29 3.85 -6.09 -7.46
CA TYR A 29 3.89 -6.57 -6.07
C TYR A 29 4.17 -8.07 -5.92
N GLY A 30 4.37 -8.79 -7.02
CA GLY A 30 4.74 -10.20 -6.99
C GLY A 30 3.59 -11.15 -6.62
N VAL A 31 2.34 -10.72 -6.77
CA VAL A 31 1.17 -11.60 -6.60
C VAL A 31 1.07 -12.55 -7.79
N LYS A 32 1.55 -13.78 -7.65
CA LYS A 32 1.65 -14.76 -8.74
C LYS A 32 1.67 -16.22 -8.25
N GLY A 33 1.43 -17.13 -9.16
CA GLY A 33 1.58 -18.58 -8.93
C GLY A 33 0.69 -19.10 -7.80
N ASN A 34 1.21 -20.05 -7.05
CA ASN A 34 0.49 -20.73 -5.97
C ASN A 34 0.66 -20.07 -4.59
N SER A 35 1.23 -18.88 -4.52
CA SER A 35 1.75 -18.21 -3.33
C SER A 35 2.95 -18.93 -2.69
N TYR A 36 3.79 -18.20 -1.97
CA TYR A 36 4.91 -18.82 -1.25
C TYR A 36 4.44 -19.57 0.00
N LEU A 37 3.42 -19.08 0.67
CA LEU A 37 2.94 -19.62 1.95
C LEU A 37 1.80 -20.64 1.80
N LEU A 38 1.29 -20.87 0.61
CA LEU A 38 0.27 -21.87 0.27
C LEU A 38 -1.06 -21.76 1.06
N TRP A 39 -1.35 -20.62 1.68
CA TRP A 39 -2.56 -20.46 2.49
C TRP A 39 -3.85 -20.68 1.71
N ALA A 40 -3.90 -20.27 0.44
CA ALA A 40 -5.06 -20.47 -0.43
C ALA A 40 -5.39 -21.95 -0.70
N THR A 41 -4.47 -22.87 -0.37
CA THR A 41 -4.64 -24.32 -0.62
C THR A 41 -5.04 -25.12 0.62
N VAL A 42 -5.18 -24.45 1.79
CA VAL A 42 -5.41 -25.15 3.07
C VAL A 42 -6.79 -25.85 3.12
N GLN A 43 -7.83 -25.15 2.64
CA GLN A 43 -9.19 -25.67 2.60
C GLN A 43 -9.90 -25.14 1.33
N PRO A 44 -9.60 -25.73 0.15
CA PRO A 44 -10.01 -25.10 -1.10
C PRO A 44 -11.53 -25.13 -1.38
N ASP A 45 -12.27 -26.09 -0.80
CA ASP A 45 -13.61 -26.44 -1.28
C ASP A 45 -14.69 -26.44 -0.19
N THR A 46 -14.51 -25.72 0.90
CA THR A 46 -15.53 -25.65 1.96
C THR A 46 -16.27 -24.32 1.95
N ALA A 47 -17.60 -24.34 2.22
CA ALA A 47 -18.41 -23.13 2.30
C ALA A 47 -17.95 -22.15 3.40
N ASP A 48 -17.26 -22.64 4.43
CA ASP A 48 -16.65 -21.84 5.51
C ASP A 48 -15.12 -21.80 5.34
N ASN A 49 -14.66 -21.49 4.13
CA ASN A 49 -13.23 -21.40 3.83
C ASN A 49 -12.65 -20.05 4.24
N ARG A 50 -12.21 -19.93 5.51
CA ARG A 50 -11.52 -18.73 6.00
C ARG A 50 -10.23 -18.39 5.27
N PHE A 51 -9.67 -19.34 4.51
CA PHE A 51 -8.46 -19.15 3.68
C PHE A 51 -8.79 -18.75 2.25
N GLY A 52 -10.03 -18.79 1.83
CA GLY A 52 -10.47 -18.40 0.48
C GLY A 52 -10.06 -16.98 0.09
N ARG A 53 -10.00 -16.06 1.06
CA ARG A 53 -9.54 -14.68 0.86
C ARG A 53 -8.13 -14.55 0.26
N TRP A 54 -7.32 -15.60 0.36
CA TRP A 54 -5.96 -15.65 -0.18
C TRP A 54 -5.89 -16.15 -1.61
N ASP A 55 -7.01 -16.64 -2.16
CA ASP A 55 -7.12 -17.01 -3.56
C ASP A 55 -7.67 -15.82 -4.36
N ALA A 56 -6.75 -15.09 -5.01
CA ALA A 56 -7.09 -13.95 -5.87
C ALA A 56 -7.47 -14.39 -7.31
N SER A 57 -7.76 -15.66 -7.54
CA SER A 57 -8.23 -16.13 -8.85
C SER A 57 -9.58 -15.52 -9.22
N VAL A 58 -9.82 -15.34 -10.51
CA VAL A 58 -11.11 -14.86 -11.05
C VAL A 58 -12.07 -16.04 -11.19
N ASN A 59 -12.67 -16.47 -10.08
CA ASN A 59 -13.51 -17.67 -10.00
C ASN A 59 -14.77 -17.49 -9.17
N GLY A 60 -15.07 -16.28 -8.70
CA GLY A 60 -16.28 -16.00 -7.94
C GLY A 60 -17.55 -16.28 -8.76
N THR A 61 -18.55 -16.88 -8.13
CA THR A 61 -19.82 -17.30 -8.74
C THR A 61 -21.04 -16.72 -8.04
N SER A 62 -20.89 -16.16 -6.84
CA SER A 62 -21.97 -15.53 -6.10
C SER A 62 -22.44 -14.24 -6.79
N SER A 63 -23.74 -13.96 -6.70
CA SER A 63 -24.35 -12.75 -7.26
C SER A 63 -23.96 -11.47 -6.54
N ASP A 64 -23.53 -11.58 -5.29
CA ASP A 64 -23.13 -10.46 -4.42
C ASP A 64 -21.60 -10.31 -4.29
N GLY A 65 -20.84 -11.17 -4.96
CA GLY A 65 -19.36 -11.15 -4.94
C GLY A 65 -18.73 -11.65 -3.63
N SER A 66 -19.50 -12.26 -2.72
CA SER A 66 -19.01 -12.70 -1.41
C SER A 66 -17.96 -13.81 -1.47
N ASP A 67 -17.89 -14.54 -2.58
CA ASP A 67 -16.89 -15.59 -2.86
C ASP A 67 -15.77 -15.13 -3.80
N ASP A 68 -15.72 -13.84 -4.18
CA ASP A 68 -14.77 -13.30 -5.15
C ASP A 68 -13.70 -12.44 -4.46
N TYR A 69 -12.52 -12.98 -4.29
CA TYR A 69 -11.38 -12.33 -3.66
C TYR A 69 -10.33 -11.81 -4.65
N ARG A 70 -10.68 -11.69 -5.96
CA ARG A 70 -9.75 -11.26 -7.01
C ARG A 70 -9.04 -9.93 -6.72
N ASN A 71 -9.68 -9.05 -5.96
CA ASN A 71 -9.18 -7.73 -5.60
C ASN A 71 -8.65 -7.66 -4.15
N ALA A 72 -8.72 -8.75 -3.38
CA ALA A 72 -8.23 -8.77 -2.00
C ALA A 72 -6.76 -8.32 -1.87
N PRO A 73 -5.83 -8.64 -2.79
CA PRO A 73 -4.46 -8.12 -2.72
C PRO A 73 -4.37 -6.59 -2.66
N ASN A 74 -5.34 -5.87 -3.25
CA ASN A 74 -5.35 -4.41 -3.28
C ASN A 74 -5.58 -3.77 -1.91
N THR A 75 -6.04 -4.54 -0.94
CA THR A 75 -6.24 -4.06 0.42
C THR A 75 -4.98 -4.13 1.28
N TYR A 76 -3.86 -4.65 0.75
CA TYR A 76 -2.60 -4.85 1.46
C TYR A 76 -1.47 -3.99 0.88
N GLY A 77 -0.40 -3.87 1.65
CA GLY A 77 0.78 -3.07 1.29
C GLY A 77 0.74 -1.65 1.87
N TRP A 78 -0.03 -1.43 2.92
CA TRP A 78 -0.22 -0.13 3.56
C TRP A 78 0.45 -0.07 4.93
N VAL A 79 0.72 1.14 5.42
CA VAL A 79 0.98 1.35 6.85
C VAL A 79 -0.33 1.20 7.61
N VAL A 80 -0.32 0.36 8.65
CA VAL A 80 -1.49 0.12 9.51
C VAL A 80 -1.24 0.73 10.88
N GLU A 81 -2.11 1.65 11.28
CA GLU A 81 -2.12 2.22 12.63
C GLU A 81 -3.04 1.40 13.54
N VAL A 82 -2.51 1.02 14.69
CA VAL A 82 -3.23 0.32 15.75
C VAL A 82 -3.04 1.08 17.06
N ASP A 83 -4.12 1.31 17.80
CA ASP A 83 -4.05 1.87 19.14
C ASP A 83 -3.88 0.74 20.17
N PRO A 84 -2.68 0.57 20.76
CA PRO A 84 -2.43 -0.54 21.69
C PRO A 84 -3.12 -0.37 23.05
N PHE A 85 -3.62 0.83 23.35
CA PHE A 85 -4.31 1.14 24.60
C PHE A 85 -5.84 1.06 24.48
N ASN A 86 -6.36 0.88 23.27
CA ASN A 86 -7.79 0.72 23.00
C ASN A 86 -8.04 -0.52 22.11
N PRO A 87 -8.20 -1.71 22.75
CA PRO A 87 -8.38 -2.97 22.01
C PRO A 87 -9.66 -3.02 21.16
N ASP A 88 -10.64 -2.17 21.45
CA ASP A 88 -11.89 -2.07 20.69
C ASP A 88 -11.77 -1.10 19.49
N SER A 89 -10.64 -0.44 19.34
CA SER A 89 -10.41 0.46 18.19
C SER A 89 -10.26 -0.33 16.89
N THR A 90 -10.80 0.22 15.81
CA THR A 90 -10.60 -0.35 14.47
C THR A 90 -9.24 0.08 13.93
N PRO A 91 -8.34 -0.85 13.54
CA PRO A 91 -7.10 -0.52 12.87
C PRO A 91 -7.34 0.29 11.59
N LYS A 92 -6.49 1.27 11.31
CA LYS A 92 -6.63 2.17 10.17
C LYS A 92 -5.48 2.02 9.20
N LYS A 93 -5.78 1.85 7.91
CA LYS A 93 -4.77 1.87 6.85
C LYS A 93 -4.52 3.31 6.43
N ARG A 94 -3.27 3.75 6.54
CA ARG A 94 -2.82 5.12 6.24
C ARG A 94 -2.37 5.21 4.79
N THR A 95 -3.33 5.32 3.88
CA THR A 95 -3.10 5.20 2.43
C THR A 95 -2.29 6.35 1.85
N ALA A 96 -2.28 7.53 2.48
CA ALA A 96 -1.46 8.66 2.05
C ALA A 96 0.06 8.39 2.17
N LEU A 97 0.48 7.36 2.93
CA LEU A 97 1.87 6.93 3.04
C LEU A 97 2.31 6.02 1.87
N GLY A 98 1.43 5.77 0.89
CA GLY A 98 1.72 4.95 -0.27
C GLY A 98 1.57 3.45 -0.02
N ARG A 99 1.50 2.69 -1.12
CA ARG A 99 1.37 1.24 -1.13
C ARG A 99 2.67 0.62 -1.65
N PHE A 100 3.36 -0.15 -0.81
CA PHE A 100 4.57 -0.92 -1.15
C PHE A 100 4.87 -1.95 -0.05
N ALA A 101 5.97 -2.70 -0.15
CA ALA A 101 6.40 -3.63 0.88
C ALA A 101 7.12 -2.87 2.02
N HIS A 102 6.34 -2.28 2.92
CA HIS A 102 6.87 -1.47 4.01
C HIS A 102 7.72 -2.29 4.98
N GLU A 103 9.05 -2.20 4.85
CA GLU A 103 10.02 -2.74 5.83
C GLU A 103 9.90 -1.99 7.16
N GLY A 104 9.70 -0.67 7.08
CA GLY A 104 9.49 0.17 8.25
C GLY A 104 8.90 1.53 7.89
N ALA A 105 8.34 2.18 8.89
CA ALA A 105 7.86 3.56 8.83
C ALA A 105 8.31 4.30 10.10
N TRP A 106 9.38 5.08 10.00
CA TRP A 106 10.01 5.75 11.13
C TRP A 106 9.69 7.24 11.13
N PRO A 107 9.16 7.77 12.23
CA PRO A 107 8.95 9.20 12.38
C PRO A 107 10.29 9.94 12.44
N GLY A 108 10.34 11.09 11.80
CA GLY A 108 11.41 12.07 12.01
C GLY A 108 11.29 12.77 13.36
N LEU A 109 12.05 13.85 13.55
CA LEU A 109 11.95 14.66 14.76
C LEU A 109 10.57 15.32 14.85
N VAL A 110 9.91 15.14 15.99
CA VAL A 110 8.61 15.74 16.28
C VAL A 110 8.83 17.11 16.92
N ILE A 111 8.57 18.19 16.17
CA ILE A 111 8.79 19.57 16.61
C ILE A 111 7.46 20.32 16.51
N ALA A 112 7.06 20.99 17.60
CA ALA A 112 5.85 21.79 17.64
C ALA A 112 5.83 22.88 16.52
N GLY A 113 4.72 22.99 15.82
CA GLY A 113 4.56 23.94 14.72
C GLY A 113 5.27 23.54 13.42
N GLN A 114 5.86 22.34 13.33
CA GLN A 114 6.43 21.78 12.10
C GLN A 114 5.59 20.61 11.59
N PRO A 115 5.57 20.34 10.26
CA PRO A 115 4.97 19.12 9.72
C PRO A 115 5.61 17.87 10.32
N LEU A 116 4.83 16.82 10.47
CA LEU A 116 5.36 15.51 10.80
C LEU A 116 5.91 14.83 9.56
N VAL A 117 7.01 14.09 9.73
CA VAL A 117 7.71 13.41 8.65
C VAL A 117 7.86 11.93 8.99
N TRP A 118 7.64 11.04 8.01
CA TRP A 118 7.98 9.62 8.11
C TRP A 118 8.95 9.25 7.00
N TYR A 119 9.96 8.45 7.35
CA TYR A 119 10.88 7.83 6.40
C TYR A 119 10.56 6.34 6.32
N MET A 120 10.49 5.80 5.10
CA MET A 120 10.04 4.45 4.84
C MET A 120 10.91 3.81 3.75
N GLY A 121 11.18 2.51 3.89
CA GLY A 121 11.85 1.70 2.88
C GLY A 121 10.91 0.65 2.32
N CYS A 122 11.05 0.33 1.03
CA CYS A 122 10.44 -0.84 0.43
C CYS A 122 11.46 -1.98 0.42
N ASP A 123 11.11 -3.15 0.98
CA ASP A 123 11.98 -4.32 1.03
C ASP A 123 12.11 -5.05 -0.33
N SER A 124 11.29 -4.68 -1.31
CA SER A 124 11.37 -5.27 -2.64
C SER A 124 12.65 -4.83 -3.36
N ARG A 125 13.30 -5.77 -4.06
CA ARG A 125 14.53 -5.47 -4.81
C ARG A 125 14.29 -4.44 -5.90
N HIS A 126 15.21 -3.47 -6.01
CA HIS A 126 15.17 -2.36 -6.98
C HIS A 126 14.01 -1.37 -6.75
N GLU A 127 13.45 -1.36 -5.56
CA GLU A 127 12.49 -0.36 -5.10
C GLU A 127 13.20 0.79 -4.37
N TYR A 128 12.44 1.68 -3.72
CA TYR A 128 12.90 3.01 -3.35
C TYR A 128 12.86 3.24 -1.84
N ILE A 129 13.46 4.36 -1.44
CA ILE A 129 13.28 4.98 -0.13
C ILE A 129 12.26 6.10 -0.29
N TYR A 130 11.31 6.16 0.64
CA TYR A 130 10.21 7.10 0.61
C TYR A 130 10.21 8.03 1.82
N LYS A 131 9.63 9.21 1.64
CA LYS A 131 9.38 10.17 2.71
C LYS A 131 7.95 10.68 2.59
N TYR A 132 7.20 10.65 3.68
CA TYR A 132 5.91 11.29 3.79
C TYR A 132 6.03 12.55 4.65
N VAL A 133 5.35 13.63 4.27
CA VAL A 133 5.29 14.89 5.02
C VAL A 133 3.83 15.29 5.19
N SER A 134 3.35 15.45 6.43
CA SER A 134 1.98 15.85 6.70
C SER A 134 1.72 17.31 6.28
N ASN A 135 0.51 17.61 5.80
CA ASN A 135 0.10 18.99 5.56
C ASN A 135 -0.19 19.72 6.88
N ALA A 136 -0.70 19.02 7.88
CA ALA A 136 -0.91 19.58 9.21
C ALA A 136 0.43 19.71 9.96
N VAL A 137 0.59 20.81 10.68
CA VAL A 137 1.73 21.02 11.59
C VAL A 137 1.43 20.44 12.97
N TRP A 138 2.45 19.88 13.62
CA TRP A 138 2.32 19.23 14.91
C TRP A 138 1.91 20.19 16.01
N ASP A 139 0.81 19.84 16.68
CA ASP A 139 0.36 20.49 17.92
C ASP A 139 0.57 19.52 19.10
N PRO A 140 1.38 19.87 20.13
CA PRO A 140 1.56 19.03 21.30
C PRO A 140 0.27 18.66 22.04
N ALA A 141 -0.80 19.45 21.90
CA ALA A 141 -2.11 19.13 22.46
C ALA A 141 -2.72 17.86 21.86
N ASP A 142 -2.27 17.41 20.69
CA ASP A 142 -2.75 16.20 20.04
C ASP A 142 -2.03 14.91 20.55
N ALA A 143 -1.01 15.02 21.38
CA ALA A 143 -0.17 13.88 21.81
C ALA A 143 -0.94 12.73 22.47
N GLN A 144 -2.10 13.01 23.08
CA GLN A 144 -2.93 12.02 23.77
C GLN A 144 -4.22 11.66 23.03
N ARG A 145 -4.33 12.02 21.74
CA ARG A 145 -5.57 11.82 20.97
C ARG A 145 -5.68 10.48 20.25
N GLY A 146 -4.66 9.60 20.40
CA GLY A 146 -4.67 8.27 19.78
C GLY A 146 -4.91 8.35 18.25
N ALA A 147 -5.76 7.48 17.73
CA ALA A 147 -6.06 7.42 16.28
C ALA A 147 -6.64 8.72 15.70
N ALA A 148 -7.20 9.63 16.52
CA ALA A 148 -7.65 10.94 16.02
C ALA A 148 -6.47 11.87 15.67
N ALA A 149 -5.32 11.71 16.33
CA ALA A 149 -4.09 12.37 15.88
C ALA A 149 -3.64 11.80 14.52
N GLY A 150 -3.64 10.47 14.37
CA GLY A 150 -3.37 9.82 13.09
C GLY A 150 -4.26 10.33 11.96
N ASP A 151 -5.54 10.54 12.19
CA ASP A 151 -6.47 11.09 11.19
C ASP A 151 -6.04 12.48 10.73
N LYS A 152 -5.54 13.32 11.64
CA LYS A 152 -5.08 14.67 11.33
C LYS A 152 -3.76 14.69 10.55
N TYR A 153 -2.82 13.80 10.89
CA TYR A 153 -1.44 13.88 10.39
C TYR A 153 -1.09 12.86 9.31
N LEU A 154 -1.83 11.75 9.20
CA LEU A 154 -1.48 10.65 8.30
C LEU A 154 -2.48 10.44 7.13
N ASN A 155 -3.57 11.21 7.07
CA ASN A 155 -4.52 11.14 5.96
C ASN A 155 -4.28 12.18 4.89
N ASP A 156 -3.60 13.29 5.22
CA ASP A 156 -3.37 14.40 4.31
C ASP A 156 -1.92 14.89 4.38
N GLY A 157 -1.21 14.73 3.28
CA GLY A 157 0.20 15.07 3.15
C GLY A 157 0.75 14.69 1.79
N THR A 158 2.06 14.85 1.63
CA THR A 158 2.76 14.54 0.37
C THR A 158 3.74 13.39 0.58
N LEU A 159 3.66 12.40 -0.31
CA LEU A 159 4.63 11.32 -0.42
C LEU A 159 5.73 11.72 -1.41
N TYR A 160 6.97 11.38 -1.08
CA TYR A 160 8.15 11.63 -1.90
C TYR A 160 8.94 10.34 -2.08
N VAL A 161 9.66 10.25 -3.21
CA VAL A 161 10.66 9.22 -3.46
C VAL A 161 12.06 9.83 -3.52
N ALA A 162 13.05 9.14 -2.97
CA ALA A 162 14.44 9.57 -3.03
C ALA A 162 15.04 9.31 -4.41
N ARG A 163 15.74 10.31 -4.95
CA ARG A 163 16.63 10.18 -6.10
C ARG A 163 18.06 10.46 -5.66
N PHE A 164 18.96 9.53 -5.90
CA PHE A 164 20.39 9.68 -5.62
C PHE A 164 21.13 10.06 -6.91
N ASN A 165 21.93 11.09 -6.84
CA ASN A 165 22.69 11.62 -7.96
C ASN A 165 24.13 11.07 -7.93
N ALA A 166 24.79 11.06 -9.09
CA ALA A 166 26.16 10.52 -9.23
C ALA A 166 27.21 11.30 -8.44
N ASP A 167 26.95 12.55 -8.11
CA ASP A 167 27.84 13.41 -7.30
C ASP A 167 27.68 13.21 -5.77
N GLY A 168 26.83 12.27 -5.36
CA GLY A 168 26.53 11.97 -3.95
C GLY A 168 25.44 12.84 -3.34
N SER A 169 24.89 13.79 -4.08
CA SER A 169 23.69 14.54 -3.66
C SER A 169 22.41 13.71 -3.86
N GLY A 170 21.30 14.21 -3.37
CA GLY A 170 20.01 13.56 -3.59
C GLY A 170 18.85 14.56 -3.55
N ASP A 171 17.77 14.17 -4.18
CA ASP A 171 16.53 14.94 -4.23
C ASP A 171 15.35 14.11 -3.72
N TRP A 172 14.35 14.80 -3.14
CA TRP A 172 13.05 14.23 -2.86
C TRP A 172 12.07 14.66 -3.96
N LEU A 173 11.64 13.70 -4.78
CA LEU A 173 10.67 13.93 -5.84
C LEU A 173 9.27 13.67 -5.31
N GLU A 174 8.38 14.64 -5.48
CA GLU A 174 6.98 14.53 -5.07
C GLU A 174 6.23 13.49 -5.90
N LEU A 175 5.52 12.60 -5.25
CA LEU A 175 4.62 11.64 -5.90
C LEU A 175 3.22 12.24 -6.00
N ILE A 176 3.07 13.24 -6.89
CA ILE A 176 1.82 13.97 -7.13
C ILE A 176 1.39 13.73 -8.58
N HIS A 177 0.13 13.33 -8.78
CA HIS A 177 -0.45 13.17 -10.11
C HIS A 177 -0.27 14.45 -10.97
N GLY A 178 0.15 14.28 -12.21
CA GLY A 178 0.48 15.35 -13.14
C GLY A 178 1.85 15.97 -12.97
N ARG A 179 2.68 15.50 -12.02
CA ARG A 179 4.07 15.94 -11.84
C ARG A 179 5.06 14.83 -12.17
N HIS A 180 6.25 15.20 -12.62
CA HIS A 180 7.37 14.28 -12.89
C HIS A 180 7.01 13.09 -13.80
N GLY A 181 6.04 13.27 -14.70
CA GLY A 181 5.56 12.20 -15.60
C GLY A 181 4.60 11.20 -14.94
N LEU A 182 4.08 11.49 -13.74
CA LEU A 182 3.06 10.68 -13.08
C LEU A 182 1.66 11.05 -13.60
N ASP A 183 1.41 10.77 -14.88
CA ASP A 183 0.19 11.12 -15.59
C ASP A 183 -0.24 10.00 -16.56
N LYS A 184 -1.29 10.28 -17.34
CA LYS A 184 -1.85 9.31 -18.29
C LYS A 184 -0.89 8.93 -19.45
N ASP A 185 0.13 9.75 -19.71
CA ASP A 185 1.08 9.58 -20.80
C ASP A 185 2.36 8.86 -20.35
N ASN A 186 2.45 8.44 -19.07
CA ASN A 186 3.57 7.67 -18.56
C ASN A 186 3.68 6.31 -19.26
N SER A 187 4.88 5.98 -19.76
CA SER A 187 5.12 4.78 -20.58
C SER A 187 5.02 3.45 -19.80
N TYR A 188 5.19 3.47 -18.48
CA TYR A 188 5.11 2.27 -17.65
C TYR A 188 3.69 2.01 -17.14
N TYR A 189 3.01 3.07 -16.71
CA TYR A 189 1.68 2.97 -16.14
C TYR A 189 0.93 4.29 -16.36
N SER A 190 -0.24 4.22 -16.96
CA SER A 190 -1.08 5.39 -17.21
C SER A 190 -1.80 5.79 -15.92
N PHE A 191 -1.22 6.73 -15.17
CA PHE A 191 -1.81 7.26 -13.94
C PHE A 191 -2.99 8.15 -14.26
N ILE A 192 -4.16 7.90 -13.67
CA ILE A 192 -5.38 8.66 -13.92
C ILE A 192 -5.72 9.68 -12.82
N ASP A 193 -5.24 9.44 -11.60
CA ASP A 193 -5.47 10.31 -10.45
C ASP A 193 -4.41 10.09 -9.35
N GLN A 194 -4.55 10.82 -8.25
CA GLN A 194 -3.63 10.70 -7.12
C GLN A 194 -3.71 9.34 -6.41
N ALA A 195 -4.87 8.70 -6.39
CA ALA A 195 -5.00 7.38 -5.78
C ALA A 195 -4.16 6.35 -6.55
N ASP A 196 -4.15 6.43 -7.88
CA ASP A 196 -3.29 5.60 -8.71
C ASP A 196 -1.80 5.76 -8.39
N VAL A 197 -1.35 7.01 -8.20
CA VAL A 197 0.06 7.30 -7.85
C VAL A 197 0.44 6.67 -6.50
N LEU A 198 -0.48 6.64 -5.54
CA LEU A 198 -0.24 6.04 -4.22
C LEU A 198 -0.32 4.51 -4.23
N ILE A 199 -1.00 3.92 -5.22
CA ILE A 199 -1.22 2.47 -5.33
C ILE A 199 -0.15 1.79 -6.18
N ASN A 200 0.35 2.46 -7.21
CA ASN A 200 1.23 1.93 -8.25
C ASN A 200 2.52 2.74 -8.40
#